data_4bac23917c9f6240dbd87e1b921ff4f7
#
_entry.id   4bac23917c9f6240dbd87e1b921ff4f7
#
_cell.length_a   1.000
_cell.length_b   1.000
_cell.length_c   1.000
_cell.angle_alpha   90.00
_cell.angle_beta   90.00
_cell.angle_gamma   90.00
#
_symmetry.space_group_name_H-M   'P 1'
#
loop_
_entity.id
_entity.type
_entity.pdbx_description
1 polymer ?
#
loop_
_entity_poly.entity_id
_entity_poly.type
_entity_poly.pdbx_seq_one_letter_code
_entity_poly.pdbx_strand_id
1 'polypeptide(L)'
;VKDGAVQSFWIRVRADESLDAGFYDGMVTITATVVGAGTSSLAVPFTVRVNDFTLPKTAVIPTAISFHPPIIHTYDTVSEARKKDPQDITNIWKPYADAWTDFAADHLISIDYLYPAVRPRFDQLMRLKQQGRLGQFNLGYWRHSDTEDVTGSEQWEKNWFPKRDEDYAKAKALGILDHAYLYGADEIPKKDFPKVAIAAKCFKERYPGVPLLTTAYDPDFGTRGSLLGMIDAFCPLTEMYDPVKAEAARKAGHKVWWYVSNLPLTDWANLFIEKQPIETRLLMGAMTEKMKPDGFLFYAICSWGKNRKPIESGPYTEWDPVSFEDYHGCGSWIYCGPDGVPVGTIRLENYRDGLEDLAYAKILTEKGGKVDVPKDVMK
;
A
#
# COMPACT_ATOMS: atom_id res chain seq x y z
N VAL A 1 31.52 8.52 -0.98
CA VAL A 1 31.47 7.98 0.40
C VAL A 1 32.62 8.64 1.16
N LYS A 2 32.40 9.13 2.39
CA LYS A 2 33.46 9.69 3.24
C LYS A 2 34.42 8.59 3.68
N ASP A 3 35.68 8.95 3.92
CA ASP A 3 36.67 8.01 4.44
C ASP A 3 36.19 7.38 5.77
N GLY A 4 36.32 6.05 5.87
CA GLY A 4 35.84 5.28 7.02
C GLY A 4 34.31 5.03 7.05
N ALA A 5 33.54 5.52 6.09
CA ALA A 5 32.11 5.26 6.00
C ALA A 5 31.81 3.95 5.24
N VAL A 6 30.71 3.30 5.61
CA VAL A 6 30.20 2.10 4.94
C VAL A 6 29.09 2.49 3.97
N GLN A 7 29.14 1.96 2.75
CA GLN A 7 28.07 2.10 1.76
C GLN A 7 27.43 0.74 1.52
N SER A 8 26.12 0.64 1.81
CA SER A 8 25.34 -0.53 1.49
C SER A 8 24.78 -0.45 0.08
N PHE A 9 24.72 -1.58 -0.60
CA PHE A 9 24.10 -1.73 -1.92
C PHE A 9 22.97 -2.76 -1.84
N TRP A 10 21.82 -2.44 -2.39
CA TRP A 10 20.73 -3.39 -2.60
C TRP A 10 20.76 -3.86 -4.05
N ILE A 11 20.87 -5.15 -4.26
CA ILE A 11 20.95 -5.75 -5.59
C ILE A 11 19.65 -6.53 -5.82
N ARG A 12 18.90 -6.15 -6.84
CA ARG A 12 17.72 -6.86 -7.28
C ARG A 12 18.03 -7.68 -8.51
N VAL A 13 17.67 -8.96 -8.46
CA VAL A 13 17.70 -9.85 -9.60
C VAL A 13 16.27 -10.28 -9.92
N ARG A 14 15.83 -10.11 -11.14
CA ARG A 14 14.51 -10.52 -11.60
C ARG A 14 14.66 -11.65 -12.61
N ALA A 15 13.98 -12.76 -12.35
CA ALA A 15 13.81 -13.82 -13.35
C ALA A 15 12.61 -13.46 -14.25
N ASP A 16 12.79 -13.57 -15.54
CA ASP A 16 11.74 -13.47 -16.54
C ASP A 16 10.96 -14.79 -16.62
N GLU A 17 9.68 -14.74 -16.97
CA GLU A 17 8.83 -15.93 -17.12
C GLU A 17 9.32 -16.89 -18.22
N SER A 18 10.15 -16.42 -19.14
CA SER A 18 10.74 -17.20 -20.23
C SER A 18 11.99 -17.96 -19.81
N LEU A 19 12.54 -17.72 -18.61
CA LEU A 19 13.72 -18.43 -18.13
C LEU A 19 13.36 -19.83 -17.65
N ASP A 20 14.11 -20.82 -18.09
CA ASP A 20 14.00 -22.19 -17.59
C ASP A 20 14.40 -22.28 -16.12
N ALA A 21 13.82 -23.25 -15.42
CA ALA A 21 14.25 -23.55 -14.05
C ALA A 21 15.71 -24.03 -14.04
N GLY A 22 16.51 -23.49 -13.12
CA GLY A 22 17.93 -23.82 -13.07
C GLY A 22 18.74 -22.88 -12.19
N PHE A 23 20.05 -22.99 -12.28
CA PHE A 23 20.99 -22.12 -11.61
C PHE A 23 21.67 -21.20 -12.63
N TYR A 24 21.73 -19.92 -12.31
CA TYR A 24 22.28 -18.87 -13.15
C TYR A 24 23.36 -18.12 -12.37
N ASP A 25 24.57 -18.17 -12.88
CA ASP A 25 25.70 -17.48 -12.28
C ASP A 25 25.81 -16.05 -12.81
N GLY A 26 26.12 -15.13 -11.94
CA GLY A 26 26.31 -13.72 -12.25
C GLY A 26 27.48 -13.11 -11.48
N MET A 27 27.80 -11.88 -11.84
CA MET A 27 28.88 -11.11 -11.23
C MET A 27 28.44 -9.67 -11.01
N VAL A 28 28.58 -9.17 -9.80
CA VAL A 28 28.45 -7.74 -9.49
C VAL A 28 29.85 -7.16 -9.36
N THR A 29 30.17 -6.15 -10.15
CA THR A 29 31.43 -5.42 -10.02
C THR A 29 31.16 -4.07 -9.34
N ILE A 30 31.75 -3.87 -8.18
CA ILE A 30 31.71 -2.61 -7.45
C ILE A 30 33.01 -1.87 -7.75
N THR A 31 32.92 -0.69 -8.38
CA THR A 31 34.08 0.14 -8.70
C THR A 31 34.04 1.40 -7.82
N ALA A 32 35.12 1.64 -7.10
CA ALA A 32 35.31 2.84 -6.27
C ALA A 32 36.45 3.67 -6.84
N THR A 33 36.20 4.96 -7.05
CA THR A 33 37.26 5.94 -7.38
C THR A 33 37.53 6.80 -6.15
N VAL A 34 38.77 6.74 -5.68
CA VAL A 34 39.22 7.51 -4.53
C VAL A 34 40.02 8.72 -5.03
N VAL A 35 39.62 9.90 -4.62
CA VAL A 35 40.33 11.15 -4.99
C VAL A 35 41.77 11.09 -4.49
N GLY A 36 42.71 11.16 -5.43
CA GLY A 36 44.18 11.10 -5.14
C GLY A 36 44.75 9.67 -5.04
N ALA A 37 43.94 8.62 -5.08
CA ALA A 37 44.44 7.23 -4.94
C ALA A 37 44.05 6.31 -6.12
N GLY A 38 43.25 6.80 -7.09
CA GLY A 38 42.86 6.05 -8.28
C GLY A 38 41.60 5.22 -8.11
N THR A 39 41.39 4.28 -9.01
CA THR A 39 40.19 3.44 -9.11
C THR A 39 40.51 2.00 -8.72
N SER A 40 39.68 1.40 -7.88
CA SER A 40 39.73 -0.02 -7.53
C SER A 40 38.38 -0.69 -7.83
N SER A 41 38.42 -1.98 -8.15
CA SER A 41 37.20 -2.77 -8.42
C SER A 41 37.19 -4.06 -7.60
N LEU A 42 36.02 -4.38 -7.07
CA LEU A 42 35.74 -5.65 -6.40
C LEU A 42 34.67 -6.41 -7.19
N ALA A 43 34.97 -7.63 -7.59
CA ALA A 43 34.03 -8.53 -8.22
C ALA A 43 33.41 -9.47 -7.17
N VAL A 44 32.08 -9.49 -7.08
CA VAL A 44 31.33 -10.36 -6.17
C VAL A 44 30.50 -11.34 -7.01
N PRO A 45 30.88 -12.63 -7.06
CA PRO A 45 30.07 -13.63 -7.76
C PRO A 45 28.81 -13.95 -6.96
N PHE A 46 27.74 -14.29 -7.70
CA PHE A 46 26.50 -14.77 -7.09
C PHE A 46 25.84 -15.81 -8.00
N THR A 47 25.03 -16.68 -7.41
CA THR A 47 24.23 -17.66 -8.14
C THR A 47 22.76 -17.46 -7.79
N VAL A 48 21.89 -17.41 -8.80
CA VAL A 48 20.44 -17.35 -8.65
C VAL A 48 19.85 -18.70 -9.02
N ARG A 49 19.01 -19.24 -8.16
CA ARG A 49 18.17 -20.38 -8.49
C ARG A 49 16.82 -19.89 -9.01
N VAL A 50 16.49 -20.21 -10.24
CA VAL A 50 15.16 -20.03 -10.83
C VAL A 50 14.35 -21.30 -10.59
N ASN A 51 13.17 -21.17 -10.00
CA ASN A 51 12.27 -22.29 -9.74
C ASN A 51 11.37 -22.56 -10.97
N ASP A 52 10.73 -23.74 -11.00
CA ASP A 52 9.82 -24.19 -12.06
C ASP A 52 8.37 -23.69 -11.88
N PHE A 53 8.20 -22.56 -11.26
CA PHE A 53 6.91 -21.89 -11.06
C PHE A 53 7.07 -20.39 -11.04
N THR A 54 5.99 -19.68 -11.34
CA THR A 54 5.95 -18.21 -11.39
C THR A 54 5.17 -17.68 -10.21
N LEU A 55 5.70 -16.65 -9.55
CA LEU A 55 4.96 -15.92 -8.52
C LEU A 55 3.85 -15.04 -9.14
N PRO A 56 2.75 -14.78 -8.40
CA PRO A 56 1.73 -13.86 -8.85
C PRO A 56 2.28 -12.45 -9.12
N LYS A 57 1.73 -11.78 -10.12
CA LYS A 57 2.09 -10.38 -10.48
C LYS A 57 1.45 -9.34 -9.56
N THR A 58 0.58 -9.76 -8.65
CA THR A 58 -0.10 -8.94 -7.64
C THR A 58 0.13 -9.54 -6.26
N ALA A 59 -0.08 -8.75 -5.23
CA ALA A 59 -0.09 -9.25 -3.85
C ALA A 59 -1.11 -10.40 -3.71
N VAL A 60 -0.72 -11.45 -2.97
CA VAL A 60 -1.56 -12.64 -2.75
C VAL A 60 -2.69 -12.44 -1.74
N ILE A 61 -2.69 -11.30 -1.07
CA ILE A 61 -3.80 -10.78 -0.26
C ILE A 61 -4.19 -9.40 -0.79
N PRO A 62 -5.45 -8.98 -0.68
CA PRO A 62 -5.87 -7.62 -0.99
C PRO A 62 -5.06 -6.59 -0.21
N THR A 63 -4.69 -5.50 -0.86
CA THR A 63 -4.01 -4.37 -0.22
C THR A 63 -4.70 -3.06 -0.53
N ALA A 64 -4.82 -2.19 0.48
CA ALA A 64 -5.31 -0.83 0.38
C ALA A 64 -4.17 0.11 0.81
N ILE A 65 -3.37 0.55 -0.16
CA ILE A 65 -2.18 1.37 0.09
C ILE A 65 -2.34 2.70 -0.60
N SER A 66 -2.41 3.77 0.20
CA SER A 66 -2.59 5.10 -0.36
C SER A 66 -1.32 5.60 -1.02
N PHE A 67 -1.42 5.75 -2.33
CA PHE A 67 -0.37 6.22 -3.21
C PHE A 67 -0.75 7.63 -3.72
N HIS A 68 -0.31 8.66 -3.03
CA HIS A 68 -0.49 10.03 -3.52
C HIS A 68 0.46 10.30 -4.68
N PRO A 69 -0.02 10.88 -5.79
CA PRO A 69 0.86 11.23 -6.90
C PRO A 69 2.02 12.09 -6.41
N PRO A 70 3.25 11.69 -6.68
CA PRO A 70 4.42 12.43 -6.24
C PRO A 70 4.65 13.63 -7.15
N ILE A 71 4.15 14.79 -6.77
CA ILE A 71 4.21 16.00 -7.60
C ILE A 71 5.16 17.02 -6.96
N ILE A 72 6.36 16.56 -6.65
CA ILE A 72 7.36 17.43 -5.99
C ILE A 72 7.78 18.59 -6.88
N HIS A 73 8.05 18.36 -8.18
CA HIS A 73 8.44 19.42 -9.12
C HIS A 73 7.45 20.56 -9.21
N THR A 74 6.25 20.33 -8.73
CA THR A 74 5.12 21.22 -8.90
C THR A 74 4.42 21.50 -7.59
N TYR A 75 5.10 21.28 -6.43
CA TYR A 75 4.39 21.43 -5.16
C TYR A 75 3.79 22.82 -4.99
N ASP A 76 4.52 23.86 -5.39
CA ASP A 76 3.99 25.21 -5.45
C ASP A 76 3.00 25.36 -6.62
N THR A 77 3.30 24.78 -7.77
CA THR A 77 2.43 24.75 -8.95
C THR A 77 1.17 23.90 -8.68
N VAL A 78 1.27 22.83 -7.90
CA VAL A 78 0.10 22.04 -7.44
C VAL A 78 -0.76 22.84 -6.51
N SER A 79 -0.17 23.59 -5.58
CA SER A 79 -0.91 24.49 -4.71
C SER A 79 -1.66 25.55 -5.51
N GLU A 80 -1.03 26.11 -6.52
CA GLU A 80 -1.65 27.09 -7.44
C GLU A 80 -2.68 26.42 -8.37
N ALA A 81 -2.41 25.26 -8.92
CA ALA A 81 -3.35 24.51 -9.75
C ALA A 81 -4.58 24.06 -8.94
N ARG A 82 -4.40 23.62 -7.69
CA ARG A 82 -5.52 23.30 -6.78
C ARG A 82 -6.41 24.50 -6.47
N LYS A 83 -5.84 25.71 -6.41
CA LYS A 83 -6.63 26.92 -6.25
C LYS A 83 -7.47 27.24 -7.49
N LYS A 84 -6.97 26.89 -8.68
CA LYS A 84 -7.67 27.12 -9.97
C LYS A 84 -8.65 26.00 -10.31
N ASP A 85 -8.23 24.76 -10.17
CA ASP A 85 -9.06 23.56 -10.34
C ASP A 85 -8.62 22.46 -9.37
N PRO A 86 -9.38 22.20 -8.31
CA PRO A 86 -9.06 21.14 -7.36
C PRO A 86 -9.00 19.73 -7.97
N GLN A 87 -9.52 19.53 -9.18
CA GLN A 87 -9.54 18.24 -9.88
C GLN A 87 -8.35 18.04 -10.84
N ASP A 88 -7.60 19.10 -11.18
CA ASP A 88 -6.60 19.03 -12.25
C ASP A 88 -5.18 18.61 -11.83
N ILE A 89 -5.02 17.96 -10.70
CA ILE A 89 -3.78 17.25 -10.34
C ILE A 89 -3.40 16.23 -11.44
N THR A 90 -4.40 15.74 -12.16
CA THR A 90 -4.29 14.76 -13.24
C THR A 90 -3.32 15.17 -14.33
N ASN A 91 -3.40 16.41 -14.82
CA ASN A 91 -2.59 16.86 -15.96
C ASN A 91 -1.13 17.07 -15.58
N ILE A 92 -0.86 17.49 -14.35
CA ILE A 92 0.51 17.71 -13.86
C ILE A 92 1.23 16.38 -13.65
N TRP A 93 0.53 15.34 -13.21
CA TRP A 93 1.11 14.02 -12.97
C TRP A 93 1.23 13.17 -14.24
N LYS A 94 0.45 13.47 -15.26
CA LYS A 94 0.39 12.64 -16.48
C LYS A 94 1.75 12.25 -17.08
N PRO A 95 2.77 13.12 -17.16
CA PRO A 95 4.08 12.76 -17.71
C PRO A 95 4.80 11.65 -16.92
N TYR A 96 4.50 11.52 -15.64
CA TYR A 96 5.18 10.58 -14.72
C TYR A 96 4.32 9.36 -14.39
N ALA A 97 3.03 9.40 -14.73
CA ALA A 97 2.05 8.43 -14.28
C ALA A 97 2.44 6.98 -14.56
N ASP A 98 2.89 6.69 -15.76
CA ASP A 98 3.26 5.34 -16.17
C ASP A 98 4.48 4.81 -15.39
N ALA A 99 5.53 5.61 -15.27
CA ALA A 99 6.75 5.23 -14.56
C ALA A 99 6.47 4.94 -13.07
N TRP A 100 5.68 5.78 -12.41
CA TRP A 100 5.33 5.58 -11.01
C TRP A 100 4.37 4.42 -10.82
N THR A 101 3.42 4.23 -11.74
CA THR A 101 2.50 3.08 -11.72
C THR A 101 3.25 1.77 -11.86
N ASP A 102 4.13 1.68 -12.86
CA ASP A 102 4.92 0.48 -13.11
C ASP A 102 5.87 0.21 -11.94
N PHE A 103 6.51 1.24 -11.40
CA PHE A 103 7.39 1.11 -10.24
C PHE A 103 6.64 0.61 -8.98
N ALA A 104 5.47 1.16 -8.68
CA ALA A 104 4.64 0.67 -7.59
C ALA A 104 4.21 -0.78 -7.80
N ALA A 105 3.78 -1.12 -9.02
CA ALA A 105 3.37 -2.47 -9.36
C ALA A 105 4.54 -3.48 -9.37
N ASP A 106 5.77 -3.06 -9.64
CA ASP A 106 6.98 -3.88 -9.46
C ASP A 106 7.25 -4.24 -7.99
N HIS A 107 6.61 -3.53 -7.07
CA HIS A 107 6.62 -3.81 -5.64
C HIS A 107 5.27 -4.37 -5.14
N LEU A 108 4.44 -4.93 -6.05
CA LEU A 108 3.14 -5.53 -5.75
C LEU A 108 2.13 -4.54 -5.13
N ILE A 109 2.29 -3.25 -5.42
CA ILE A 109 1.38 -2.19 -5.00
C ILE A 109 0.52 -1.77 -6.18
N SER A 110 -0.80 -1.90 -6.05
CA SER A 110 -1.75 -1.29 -7.00
C SER A 110 -1.88 0.21 -6.69
N ILE A 111 -2.10 1.02 -7.74
CA ILE A 111 -2.42 2.43 -7.53
C ILE A 111 -3.75 2.55 -6.82
N ASP A 112 -3.72 3.16 -5.66
CA ASP A 112 -4.87 3.35 -4.82
C ASP A 112 -4.81 4.69 -4.07
N TYR A 113 -5.98 5.21 -3.67
CA TYR A 113 -6.10 6.48 -2.96
C TYR A 113 -7.13 6.31 -1.84
N LEU A 114 -6.66 6.18 -0.62
CA LEU A 114 -7.55 6.00 0.54
C LEU A 114 -8.34 7.26 0.88
N TYR A 115 -7.77 8.44 0.69
CA TYR A 115 -8.34 9.70 1.14
C TYR A 115 -8.90 10.58 0.00
N PRO A 116 -9.67 11.65 0.28
CA PRO A 116 -10.53 12.30 -0.71
C PRO A 116 -9.82 13.12 -1.79
N ALA A 117 -8.48 13.20 -1.75
CA ALA A 117 -7.74 14.12 -2.61
C ALA A 117 -7.76 13.75 -4.10
N VAL A 118 -7.95 12.49 -4.45
CA VAL A 118 -7.84 12.00 -5.81
C VAL A 118 -8.93 10.98 -6.12
N ARG A 119 -9.52 11.05 -7.31
CA ARG A 119 -10.43 10.02 -7.85
C ARG A 119 -9.63 8.86 -8.45
N PRO A 120 -10.23 7.67 -8.63
CA PRO A 120 -9.59 6.54 -9.29
C PRO A 120 -9.01 6.92 -10.66
N ARG A 121 -7.76 6.57 -10.90
CA ARG A 121 -7.07 6.79 -12.16
C ARG A 121 -7.35 5.63 -13.11
N PHE A 122 -8.51 5.66 -13.76
CA PHE A 122 -8.97 4.57 -14.63
C PHE A 122 -8.02 4.29 -15.80
N ASP A 123 -7.29 5.27 -16.31
CA ASP A 123 -6.23 5.11 -17.29
C ASP A 123 -5.14 4.15 -16.78
N GLN A 124 -4.65 4.39 -15.56
CA GLN A 124 -3.61 3.58 -14.93
C GLN A 124 -4.14 2.22 -14.44
N LEU A 125 -5.36 2.17 -13.91
CA LEU A 125 -6.00 0.90 -13.53
C LEU A 125 -6.17 -0.02 -14.73
N MET A 126 -6.57 0.51 -15.89
CA MET A 126 -6.67 -0.28 -17.12
C MET A 126 -5.31 -0.71 -17.66
N ARG A 127 -4.27 0.13 -17.52
CA ARG A 127 -2.89 -0.26 -17.82
C ARG A 127 -2.47 -1.46 -16.97
N LEU A 128 -2.70 -1.42 -15.65
CA LEU A 128 -2.41 -2.53 -14.75
C LEU A 128 -3.23 -3.78 -15.08
N LYS A 129 -4.51 -3.63 -15.44
CA LYS A 129 -5.35 -4.75 -15.90
C LYS A 129 -4.76 -5.45 -17.11
N GLN A 130 -4.34 -4.69 -18.12
CA GLN A 130 -3.73 -5.22 -19.35
C GLN A 130 -2.43 -5.98 -19.07
N GLN A 131 -1.69 -5.59 -18.04
CA GLN A 131 -0.45 -6.25 -17.60
C GLN A 131 -0.70 -7.44 -16.65
N GLY A 132 -1.95 -7.70 -16.25
CA GLY A 132 -2.29 -8.71 -15.21
C GLY A 132 -1.83 -8.31 -13.81
N ARG A 133 -1.73 -7.01 -13.53
CA ARG A 133 -1.16 -6.42 -12.29
C ARG A 133 -2.19 -5.57 -11.51
N LEU A 134 -3.47 -5.63 -11.88
CA LEU A 134 -4.51 -4.87 -11.20
C LEU A 134 -4.81 -5.48 -9.83
N GLY A 135 -4.61 -4.69 -8.78
CA GLY A 135 -5.05 -4.99 -7.42
C GLY A 135 -6.35 -4.28 -7.06
N GLN A 136 -6.59 -4.07 -5.77
CA GLN A 136 -7.77 -3.33 -5.29
C GLN A 136 -7.61 -1.83 -5.48
N PHE A 137 -8.73 -1.11 -5.57
CA PHE A 137 -8.75 0.35 -5.59
C PHE A 137 -9.99 0.92 -4.90
N ASN A 138 -9.81 2.07 -4.24
CA ASN A 138 -10.88 2.77 -3.55
C ASN A 138 -11.69 3.62 -4.53
N LEU A 139 -13.02 3.41 -4.60
CA LEU A 139 -13.92 4.27 -5.35
C LEU A 139 -14.10 5.64 -4.72
N GLY A 140 -13.93 5.74 -3.39
CA GLY A 140 -14.01 7.01 -2.71
C GLY A 140 -13.99 6.90 -1.20
N TYR A 141 -13.43 7.94 -0.59
CA TYR A 141 -13.39 8.09 0.85
C TYR A 141 -14.64 8.80 1.36
N TRP A 142 -15.20 8.29 2.46
CA TRP A 142 -16.33 8.92 3.14
C TRP A 142 -16.01 9.16 4.62
N ARG A 143 -16.28 10.38 5.08
CA ARG A 143 -16.09 10.78 6.48
C ARG A 143 -17.39 10.62 7.24
N HIS A 144 -17.30 10.12 8.48
CA HIS A 144 -18.44 10.08 9.38
C HIS A 144 -18.87 11.48 9.88
N SER A 145 -17.91 12.41 9.97
CA SER A 145 -18.16 13.80 10.40
C SER A 145 -18.94 14.63 9.38
N ASP A 146 -18.91 14.19 8.11
CA ASP A 146 -19.66 14.86 7.03
C ASP A 146 -21.15 14.45 7.06
N THR A 147 -21.51 13.55 7.98
CA THR A 147 -22.80 12.87 8.04
C THR A 147 -23.57 13.20 9.30
N GLU A 148 -24.15 14.39 9.38
CA GLU A 148 -25.32 14.54 10.26
C GLU A 148 -26.51 13.78 9.69
N ASP A 149 -26.63 13.72 8.36
CA ASP A 149 -27.56 12.85 7.65
C ASP A 149 -27.01 12.51 6.25
N VAL A 150 -26.61 11.26 6.01
CA VAL A 150 -26.19 10.79 4.69
C VAL A 150 -27.37 10.82 3.70
N THR A 151 -28.58 10.65 4.22
CA THR A 151 -29.81 10.62 3.44
C THR A 151 -30.35 12.03 3.31
N GLY A 152 -30.02 12.71 2.19
CA GLY A 152 -30.60 14.00 1.84
C GLY A 152 -29.78 15.23 2.22
N SER A 153 -28.55 15.06 2.73
CA SER A 153 -27.68 16.22 2.91
C SER A 153 -27.24 16.78 1.56
N GLU A 154 -27.33 18.09 1.41
CA GLU A 154 -26.93 18.80 0.19
C GLU A 154 -25.48 18.48 -0.23
N GLN A 155 -24.61 18.28 0.75
CA GLN A 155 -23.20 17.94 0.54
C GLN A 155 -23.02 16.57 -0.14
N TRP A 156 -23.81 15.57 0.28
CA TRP A 156 -23.74 14.22 -0.30
C TRP A 156 -24.38 14.19 -1.70
N GLU A 157 -25.58 14.73 -1.83
CA GLU A 157 -26.34 14.70 -3.07
C GLU A 157 -25.72 15.59 -4.17
N LYS A 158 -25.12 16.73 -3.83
CA LYS A 158 -24.53 17.63 -4.81
C LYS A 158 -23.06 17.41 -5.07
N ASN A 159 -22.28 16.97 -4.05
CA ASN A 159 -20.82 16.99 -4.15
C ASN A 159 -20.18 15.60 -4.15
N TRP A 160 -20.73 14.64 -3.40
CA TRP A 160 -20.10 13.34 -3.22
C TRP A 160 -20.68 12.28 -4.16
N PHE A 161 -21.98 12.06 -4.13
CA PHE A 161 -22.63 11.02 -4.91
C PHE A 161 -22.45 11.17 -6.44
N PRO A 162 -22.59 12.34 -7.05
CA PRO A 162 -22.46 12.43 -8.51
C PRO A 162 -21.10 11.92 -9.02
N LYS A 163 -20.03 12.21 -8.27
CA LYS A 163 -18.68 11.75 -8.61
C LYS A 163 -18.53 10.24 -8.43
N ARG A 164 -19.13 9.69 -7.37
CA ARG A 164 -19.06 8.24 -7.09
C ARG A 164 -19.94 7.44 -8.03
N ASP A 165 -21.11 7.96 -8.39
CA ASP A 165 -21.98 7.37 -9.41
C ASP A 165 -21.27 7.23 -10.75
N GLU A 166 -20.56 8.30 -11.17
CA GLU A 166 -19.74 8.28 -12.38
C GLU A 166 -18.60 7.25 -12.27
N ASP A 167 -17.85 7.23 -11.14
CA ASP A 167 -16.75 6.30 -10.92
C ASP A 167 -17.25 4.85 -10.88
N TYR A 168 -18.38 4.60 -10.20
CA TYR A 168 -19.02 3.28 -10.15
C TYR A 168 -19.45 2.80 -11.54
N ALA A 169 -20.15 3.65 -12.29
CA ALA A 169 -20.58 3.32 -13.64
C ALA A 169 -19.40 3.02 -14.56
N LYS A 170 -18.32 3.82 -14.44
CA LYS A 170 -17.09 3.66 -15.22
C LYS A 170 -16.35 2.37 -14.85
N ALA A 171 -16.19 2.05 -13.56
CA ALA A 171 -15.59 0.81 -13.10
C ALA A 171 -16.36 -0.42 -13.63
N LYS A 172 -17.69 -0.35 -13.58
CA LYS A 172 -18.58 -1.40 -14.11
C LYS A 172 -18.42 -1.57 -15.63
N ALA A 173 -18.43 -0.48 -16.38
CA ALA A 173 -18.27 -0.49 -17.83
C ALA A 173 -16.89 -1.03 -18.27
N LEU A 174 -15.85 -0.78 -17.49
CA LEU A 174 -14.48 -1.27 -17.73
C LEU A 174 -14.26 -2.72 -17.23
N GLY A 175 -15.25 -3.33 -16.57
CA GLY A 175 -15.15 -4.69 -16.03
C GLY A 175 -14.08 -4.82 -14.95
N ILE A 176 -13.99 -3.83 -14.05
CA ILE A 176 -13.05 -3.81 -12.91
C ILE A 176 -13.75 -3.53 -11.58
N LEU A 177 -15.07 -3.58 -11.55
CA LEU A 177 -15.85 -3.28 -10.34
C LEU A 177 -15.57 -4.28 -9.19
N ASP A 178 -15.23 -5.50 -9.50
CA ASP A 178 -14.84 -6.55 -8.56
C ASP A 178 -13.49 -6.28 -7.84
N HIS A 179 -12.72 -5.33 -8.35
CA HIS A 179 -11.53 -4.81 -7.69
C HIS A 179 -11.79 -3.56 -6.83
N ALA A 180 -13.00 -3.00 -6.89
CA ALA A 180 -13.34 -1.77 -6.19
C ALA A 180 -13.78 -2.03 -4.75
N TYR A 181 -13.51 -1.06 -3.88
CA TYR A 181 -14.07 -0.97 -2.54
C TYR A 181 -14.36 0.50 -2.18
N LEU A 182 -15.11 0.73 -1.11
CA LEU A 182 -15.29 2.05 -0.51
C LEU A 182 -14.65 2.07 0.88
N TYR A 183 -13.71 2.98 1.10
CA TYR A 183 -13.06 3.16 2.39
C TYR A 183 -13.61 4.37 3.14
N GLY A 184 -13.82 4.24 4.43
CA GLY A 184 -14.20 5.36 5.26
C GLY A 184 -14.48 4.99 6.71
N ALA A 185 -15.02 5.93 7.45
CA ALA A 185 -15.20 5.82 8.90
C ALA A 185 -13.85 5.49 9.58
N ASP A 186 -12.83 6.31 9.26
CA ASP A 186 -11.45 6.11 9.66
C ASP A 186 -11.26 6.34 11.16
N GLU A 187 -10.82 5.30 11.87
CA GLU A 187 -10.48 5.30 13.31
C GLU A 187 -11.59 5.86 14.23
N ILE A 188 -12.83 5.63 13.88
CA ILE A 188 -13.94 6.21 14.64
C ILE A 188 -14.32 5.40 15.89
N PRO A 189 -14.67 6.08 16.98
CA PRO A 189 -15.08 5.46 18.23
C PRO A 189 -16.53 4.95 18.15
N LYS A 190 -16.87 4.02 19.04
CA LYS A 190 -18.19 3.36 19.13
C LYS A 190 -19.38 4.33 19.20
N LYS A 191 -19.21 5.52 19.80
CA LYS A 191 -20.27 6.53 19.90
C LYS A 191 -20.80 7.01 18.55
N ASP A 192 -19.98 6.93 17.50
CA ASP A 192 -20.31 7.38 16.14
C ASP A 192 -20.84 6.25 15.24
N PHE A 193 -20.87 5.00 15.72
CA PHE A 193 -21.37 3.84 14.96
C PHE A 193 -22.79 4.00 14.40
N PRO A 194 -23.77 4.66 15.08
CA PRO A 194 -25.07 4.90 14.48
C PRO A 194 -25.02 5.65 13.15
N LYS A 195 -24.14 6.66 13.04
CA LYS A 195 -23.96 7.44 11.81
C LYS A 195 -23.34 6.57 10.70
N VAL A 196 -22.34 5.76 11.07
CA VAL A 196 -21.71 4.82 10.14
C VAL A 196 -22.69 3.79 9.62
N ALA A 197 -23.56 3.26 10.48
CA ALA A 197 -24.58 2.29 10.07
C ALA A 197 -25.55 2.86 9.03
N ILE A 198 -25.97 4.13 9.20
CA ILE A 198 -26.81 4.83 8.20
C ILE A 198 -26.08 4.98 6.89
N ALA A 199 -24.82 5.45 6.92
CA ALA A 199 -23.98 5.60 5.73
C ALA A 199 -23.76 4.27 5.01
N ALA A 200 -23.41 3.22 5.74
CA ALA A 200 -23.19 1.89 5.21
C ALA A 200 -24.42 1.36 4.47
N LYS A 201 -25.62 1.51 5.07
CA LYS A 201 -26.87 1.12 4.40
C LYS A 201 -27.06 1.85 3.08
N CYS A 202 -26.91 3.18 3.07
CA CYS A 202 -27.04 3.99 1.88
C CYS A 202 -26.07 3.55 0.77
N PHE A 203 -24.80 3.30 1.10
CA PHE A 203 -23.81 2.87 0.11
C PHE A 203 -24.06 1.46 -0.42
N LYS A 204 -24.50 0.52 0.41
CA LYS A 204 -24.87 -0.84 -0.03
C LYS A 204 -26.04 -0.83 -1.02
N GLU A 205 -27.00 0.05 -0.80
CA GLU A 205 -28.15 0.22 -1.71
C GLU A 205 -27.74 0.90 -3.02
N ARG A 206 -26.86 1.92 -2.96
CA ARG A 206 -26.47 2.72 -4.12
C ARG A 206 -25.37 2.07 -4.97
N TYR A 207 -24.44 1.34 -4.35
CA TYR A 207 -23.26 0.73 -5.00
C TYR A 207 -23.23 -0.79 -4.75
N PRO A 208 -24.23 -1.53 -5.25
CA PRO A 208 -24.28 -2.98 -5.03
C PRO A 208 -23.04 -3.67 -5.62
N GLY A 209 -22.47 -4.61 -4.84
CA GLY A 209 -21.27 -5.34 -5.22
C GLY A 209 -19.95 -4.67 -4.81
N VAL A 210 -19.99 -3.44 -4.27
CA VAL A 210 -18.79 -2.77 -3.76
C VAL A 210 -18.69 -2.98 -2.26
N PRO A 211 -17.65 -3.66 -1.75
CA PRO A 211 -17.44 -3.85 -0.33
C PRO A 211 -17.07 -2.56 0.39
N LEU A 212 -17.51 -2.44 1.64
CA LEU A 212 -17.21 -1.33 2.55
C LEU A 212 -16.08 -1.76 3.49
N LEU A 213 -14.99 -0.99 3.50
CA LEU A 213 -13.81 -1.17 4.36
C LEU A 213 -13.74 -0.04 5.37
N THR A 214 -13.45 -0.37 6.64
CA THR A 214 -13.31 0.62 7.73
C THR A 214 -12.19 0.26 8.70
N THR A 215 -11.57 1.28 9.29
CA THR A 215 -10.69 1.20 10.45
C THR A 215 -11.39 1.57 11.76
N ALA A 216 -12.72 1.62 11.76
CA ALA A 216 -13.51 1.90 12.99
C ALA A 216 -13.14 0.92 14.12
N TYR A 217 -13.08 1.43 15.34
CA TYR A 217 -12.70 0.65 16.53
C TYR A 217 -13.83 -0.27 17.02
N ASP A 218 -14.22 -1.22 16.17
CA ASP A 218 -15.17 -2.26 16.53
C ASP A 218 -14.44 -3.54 16.97
N PRO A 219 -14.41 -3.85 18.29
CA PRO A 219 -13.67 -5.00 18.78
C PRO A 219 -14.30 -6.35 18.42
N ASP A 220 -15.49 -6.35 17.88
CA ASP A 220 -16.25 -7.56 17.50
C ASP A 220 -16.42 -7.71 15.98
N PHE A 221 -15.79 -6.82 15.18
CA PHE A 221 -15.74 -6.89 13.72
C PHE A 221 -17.12 -7.13 13.08
N GLY A 222 -18.09 -6.31 13.42
CA GLY A 222 -19.46 -6.37 12.90
C GLY A 222 -20.35 -7.47 13.48
N THR A 223 -19.82 -8.30 14.38
CA THR A 223 -20.60 -9.38 15.03
C THR A 223 -21.16 -8.97 16.40
N ARG A 224 -21.80 -9.90 17.12
CA ARG A 224 -22.30 -9.76 18.51
C ARG A 224 -23.19 -8.54 18.75
N GLY A 225 -24.03 -8.19 17.78
CA GLY A 225 -24.93 -7.06 17.89
C GLY A 225 -24.28 -5.69 17.66
N SER A 226 -23.12 -5.66 17.02
CA SER A 226 -22.52 -4.43 16.51
C SER A 226 -23.46 -3.72 15.55
N LEU A 227 -23.51 -2.38 15.63
CA LEU A 227 -24.24 -1.55 14.67
C LEU A 227 -23.59 -1.56 13.26
N LEU A 228 -22.36 -2.04 13.17
CA LEU A 228 -21.58 -2.06 11.92
C LEU A 228 -21.75 -3.36 11.11
N GLY A 229 -22.78 -4.16 11.36
CA GLY A 229 -23.03 -5.43 10.67
C GLY A 229 -23.22 -5.33 9.14
N MET A 230 -23.34 -4.13 8.57
CA MET A 230 -23.39 -3.91 7.12
C MET A 230 -22.02 -3.61 6.50
N ILE A 231 -20.99 -3.41 7.29
CA ILE A 231 -19.61 -3.25 6.82
C ILE A 231 -19.07 -4.61 6.40
N ASP A 232 -18.42 -4.68 5.25
CA ASP A 232 -17.90 -5.95 4.71
C ASP A 232 -16.51 -6.29 5.26
N ALA A 233 -15.67 -5.28 5.52
CA ALA A 233 -14.29 -5.49 5.96
C ALA A 233 -13.91 -4.54 7.10
N PHE A 234 -13.37 -5.10 8.17
CA PHE A 234 -12.83 -4.38 9.32
C PHE A 234 -11.31 -4.45 9.27
N CYS A 235 -10.64 -3.35 9.62
CA CYS A 235 -9.20 -3.24 9.55
C CYS A 235 -8.65 -2.66 10.87
N PRO A 236 -8.45 -3.48 11.92
CA PRO A 236 -7.81 -3.05 13.15
C PRO A 236 -6.30 -2.89 12.98
N LEU A 237 -5.65 -2.16 13.90
CA LEU A 237 -4.20 -2.22 14.09
C LEU A 237 -3.75 -3.66 14.34
N THR A 238 -2.54 -4.00 13.92
CA THR A 238 -1.99 -5.37 14.09
C THR A 238 -2.04 -5.85 15.54
N GLU A 239 -1.79 -4.96 16.51
CA GLU A 239 -1.87 -5.27 17.95
C GLU A 239 -3.30 -5.52 18.47
N MET A 240 -4.30 -5.04 17.73
CA MET A 240 -5.72 -5.22 18.05
C MET A 240 -6.36 -6.39 17.28
N TYR A 241 -5.61 -7.04 16.41
CA TYR A 241 -6.12 -8.16 15.62
C TYR A 241 -6.25 -9.41 16.48
N ASP A 242 -7.48 -9.88 16.64
CA ASP A 242 -7.80 -11.12 17.37
C ASP A 242 -8.19 -12.22 16.35
N PRO A 243 -7.37 -13.27 16.17
CA PRO A 243 -7.64 -14.31 15.19
C PRO A 243 -8.89 -15.12 15.47
N VAL A 244 -9.30 -15.26 16.75
CA VAL A 244 -10.54 -15.98 17.11
C VAL A 244 -11.76 -15.18 16.72
N LYS A 245 -11.75 -13.87 17.02
CA LYS A 245 -12.83 -12.97 16.60
C LYS A 245 -12.87 -12.77 15.09
N ALA A 246 -11.70 -12.70 14.44
CA ALA A 246 -11.61 -12.63 12.99
C ALA A 246 -12.24 -13.85 12.31
N GLU A 247 -12.01 -15.04 12.86
CA GLU A 247 -12.63 -16.27 12.36
C GLU A 247 -14.16 -16.26 12.58
N ALA A 248 -14.62 -15.75 13.72
CA ALA A 248 -16.06 -15.58 13.97
C ALA A 248 -16.70 -14.58 13.00
N ALA A 249 -16.00 -13.47 12.70
CA ALA A 249 -16.43 -12.47 11.74
C ALA A 249 -16.51 -13.05 10.32
N ARG A 250 -15.52 -13.86 9.88
CA ARG A 250 -15.56 -14.55 8.59
C ARG A 250 -16.76 -15.49 8.45
N LYS A 251 -17.07 -16.24 9.51
CA LYS A 251 -18.29 -17.11 9.55
C LYS A 251 -19.59 -16.31 9.44
N ALA A 252 -19.57 -15.04 9.87
CA ALA A 252 -20.71 -14.12 9.72
C ALA A 252 -20.73 -13.39 8.36
N GLY A 253 -19.75 -13.63 7.48
CA GLY A 253 -19.67 -13.03 6.15
C GLY A 253 -18.79 -11.79 6.06
N HIS A 254 -18.13 -11.38 7.14
CA HIS A 254 -17.20 -10.25 7.14
C HIS A 254 -15.77 -10.68 6.78
N LYS A 255 -14.93 -9.69 6.43
CA LYS A 255 -13.48 -9.83 6.29
C LYS A 255 -12.79 -9.07 7.42
N VAL A 256 -11.63 -9.54 7.84
CA VAL A 256 -10.83 -8.84 8.84
C VAL A 256 -9.42 -8.67 8.30
N TRP A 257 -9.13 -7.47 7.87
CA TRP A 257 -7.81 -7.00 7.45
C TRP A 257 -7.00 -6.60 8.68
N TRP A 258 -5.84 -6.03 8.47
CA TRP A 258 -5.09 -5.32 9.48
C TRP A 258 -4.27 -4.18 8.89
N TYR A 259 -3.84 -3.25 9.74
CA TYR A 259 -2.98 -2.15 9.32
C TYR A 259 -1.94 -1.80 10.38
N VAL A 260 -0.95 -1.03 9.98
CA VAL A 260 -0.03 -0.30 10.82
C VAL A 260 0.02 1.16 10.37
N SER A 261 0.41 2.05 11.28
CA SER A 261 0.67 3.47 11.00
C SER A 261 1.96 3.90 11.73
N ASN A 262 1.95 5.02 12.46
CA ASN A 262 2.92 5.28 13.53
C ASN A 262 2.71 4.35 14.74
N LEU A 263 1.66 3.56 14.75
CA LEU A 263 1.33 2.51 15.72
C LEU A 263 1.30 1.13 15.02
N PRO A 264 1.55 0.05 15.72
CA PRO A 264 2.04 -0.05 17.09
C PRO A 264 3.53 0.35 17.23
N LEU A 265 3.94 0.77 18.43
CA LEU A 265 5.29 1.27 18.67
C LEU A 265 6.30 0.15 18.94
N THR A 266 6.39 -0.29 20.19
CA THR A 266 7.36 -1.28 20.63
C THR A 266 6.80 -2.69 20.54
N ASP A 267 7.71 -3.68 20.48
CA ASP A 267 7.41 -5.12 20.48
C ASP A 267 6.59 -5.63 19.28
N TRP A 268 6.21 -4.74 18.36
CA TRP A 268 5.48 -5.08 17.13
C TRP A 268 6.25 -4.61 15.90
N ALA A 269 6.19 -5.39 14.84
CA ALA A 269 6.76 -4.98 13.55
C ALA A 269 6.05 -3.76 12.98
N ASN A 270 6.81 -2.83 12.41
CA ASN A 270 6.30 -1.65 11.72
C ASN A 270 7.26 -1.22 10.59
N LEU A 271 6.94 -0.13 9.89
CA LEU A 271 7.53 0.27 8.61
C LEU A 271 8.23 1.63 8.62
N PHE A 272 8.50 2.22 9.78
CA PHE A 272 9.28 3.47 9.88
C PHE A 272 10.77 3.21 10.17
N ILE A 273 11.63 4.23 10.03
CA ILE A 273 13.10 4.06 10.03
C ILE A 273 13.65 3.56 11.38
N GLU A 274 13.04 3.93 12.50
CA GLU A 274 13.41 3.46 13.84
C GLU A 274 13.23 1.94 14.01
N LYS A 275 12.44 1.32 13.13
CA LYS A 275 12.29 -0.12 13.03
C LYS A 275 13.33 -0.73 12.08
N GLN A 276 13.72 -1.95 12.33
CA GLN A 276 14.61 -2.64 11.41
C GLN A 276 13.91 -2.94 10.08
N PRO A 277 14.55 -2.75 8.93
CA PRO A 277 13.91 -2.99 7.64
C PRO A 277 13.33 -4.38 7.46
N ILE A 278 13.94 -5.40 8.10
CA ILE A 278 13.47 -6.79 8.08
C ILE A 278 12.08 -6.95 8.73
N GLU A 279 11.70 -6.07 9.65
CA GLU A 279 10.38 -6.13 10.29
C GLU A 279 9.26 -5.94 9.26
N THR A 280 9.48 -5.14 8.23
CA THR A 280 8.54 -5.00 7.10
C THR A 280 8.32 -6.33 6.38
N ARG A 281 9.41 -7.08 6.12
CA ARG A 281 9.33 -8.40 5.50
C ARG A 281 8.62 -9.40 6.40
N LEU A 282 8.93 -9.41 7.70
CA LEU A 282 8.26 -10.26 8.68
C LEU A 282 6.76 -9.98 8.76
N LEU A 283 6.37 -8.69 8.81
CA LEU A 283 4.97 -8.27 8.85
C LEU A 283 4.20 -8.80 7.62
N MET A 284 4.71 -8.55 6.42
CA MET A 284 4.02 -8.92 5.19
C MET A 284 4.10 -10.41 4.86
N GLY A 285 5.13 -11.10 5.34
CA GLY A 285 5.35 -12.53 5.13
C GLY A 285 4.88 -13.40 6.30
N ALA A 286 5.81 -13.71 7.21
CA ALA A 286 5.61 -14.69 8.27
C ALA A 286 4.47 -14.35 9.25
N MET A 287 4.33 -13.07 9.63
CA MET A 287 3.25 -12.66 10.53
C MET A 287 1.89 -12.76 9.83
N THR A 288 1.80 -12.32 8.57
CA THR A 288 0.59 -12.46 7.74
C THR A 288 0.23 -13.94 7.55
N GLU A 289 1.21 -14.81 7.28
CA GLU A 289 0.98 -16.25 7.14
C GLU A 289 0.47 -16.87 8.44
N LYS A 290 0.97 -16.44 9.59
CA LYS A 290 0.57 -16.95 10.90
C LYS A 290 -0.83 -16.48 11.30
N MET A 291 -1.12 -15.18 11.15
CA MET A 291 -2.35 -14.56 11.64
C MET A 291 -3.50 -14.61 10.65
N LYS A 292 -3.20 -14.84 9.36
CA LYS A 292 -4.19 -14.97 8.28
C LYS A 292 -5.17 -13.79 8.20
N PRO A 293 -4.74 -12.53 8.20
CA PRO A 293 -5.64 -11.43 7.90
C PRO A 293 -6.15 -11.56 6.45
N ASP A 294 -7.33 -11.02 6.20
CA ASP A 294 -7.93 -11.05 4.85
C ASP A 294 -7.40 -9.94 3.93
N GLY A 295 -6.54 -9.04 4.42
CA GLY A 295 -5.92 -7.98 3.67
C GLY A 295 -5.02 -7.09 4.53
N PHE A 296 -4.37 -6.13 3.89
CA PHE A 296 -3.47 -5.16 4.53
C PHE A 296 -3.78 -3.74 4.07
N LEU A 297 -3.77 -2.79 5.00
CA LEU A 297 -3.93 -1.37 4.70
C LEU A 297 -2.72 -0.58 5.20
N PHE A 298 -2.31 0.44 4.42
CA PHE A 298 -1.35 1.44 4.87
C PHE A 298 -1.71 2.84 4.33
N TYR A 299 -1.71 3.82 5.23
CA TYR A 299 -2.30 5.14 5.00
C TYR A 299 -1.61 5.97 3.92
N ALA A 300 -0.29 5.85 3.73
CA ALA A 300 0.46 6.59 2.71
C ALA A 300 1.86 6.02 2.48
N ILE A 301 2.36 6.07 1.25
CA ILE A 301 3.72 5.66 0.89
C ILE A 301 4.55 6.79 0.27
N CYS A 302 3.96 7.96 0.07
CA CYS A 302 4.60 9.18 -0.44
C CYS A 302 4.30 10.39 0.46
N SER A 303 4.28 10.20 1.78
CA SER A 303 4.11 11.28 2.76
C SER A 303 5.46 11.90 3.09
N TRP A 304 5.83 12.94 2.36
CA TRP A 304 7.18 13.50 2.42
C TRP A 304 7.38 14.65 3.41
N GLY A 305 6.39 14.95 4.21
CA GLY A 305 6.48 15.96 5.26
C GLY A 305 6.88 17.34 4.73
N LYS A 306 8.03 17.83 5.14
CA LYS A 306 8.56 19.16 4.76
C LYS A 306 9.31 19.16 3.42
N ASN A 307 9.59 18.00 2.85
CA ASN A 307 10.34 17.91 1.60
C ASN A 307 9.49 18.38 0.41
N ARG A 308 9.93 19.41 -0.29
CA ARG A 308 9.17 20.11 -1.33
C ARG A 308 9.84 20.10 -2.70
N LYS A 309 10.98 19.46 -2.80
CA LYS A 309 11.75 19.34 -4.04
C LYS A 309 12.30 17.92 -4.19
N PRO A 310 12.63 17.48 -5.41
CA PRO A 310 13.27 16.20 -5.64
C PRO A 310 14.63 16.12 -4.91
N ILE A 311 15.08 14.89 -4.69
CA ILE A 311 16.45 14.64 -4.24
C ILE A 311 17.40 15.04 -5.38
N GLU A 312 18.27 16.01 -5.15
CA GLU A 312 19.16 16.57 -6.17
C GLU A 312 20.59 16.05 -6.07
N SER A 313 21.00 15.67 -4.87
CA SER A 313 22.35 15.18 -4.62
C SER A 313 22.33 13.83 -3.87
N GLY A 314 23.32 12.99 -4.18
CA GLY A 314 23.49 11.72 -3.47
C GLY A 314 24.49 11.87 -2.31
N PRO A 315 24.43 11.00 -1.32
CA PRO A 315 23.59 9.78 -1.18
C PRO A 315 22.19 10.03 -0.60
N TYR A 316 21.45 11.00 -1.11
CA TYR A 316 20.05 11.28 -0.74
C TYR A 316 19.89 11.72 0.73
N THR A 317 20.75 12.62 1.20
CA THR A 317 20.78 13.08 2.59
C THR A 317 20.19 14.47 2.83
N GLU A 318 19.79 15.18 1.76
CA GLU A 318 19.20 16.51 1.86
C GLU A 318 17.72 16.51 2.26
N TRP A 319 17.07 15.35 2.22
CA TRP A 319 15.71 15.22 2.68
C TRP A 319 15.63 15.01 4.18
N ASP A 320 14.73 15.76 4.84
CA ASP A 320 14.35 15.52 6.22
C ASP A 320 13.57 14.19 6.28
N PRO A 321 14.03 13.18 7.00
CA PRO A 321 13.35 11.90 7.09
C PRO A 321 12.04 11.95 7.90
N VAL A 322 11.81 13.02 8.68
CA VAL A 322 10.55 13.22 9.42
C VAL A 322 9.43 13.51 8.44
N SER A 323 8.51 12.57 8.29
CA SER A 323 7.45 12.62 7.28
C SER A 323 6.04 12.68 7.86
N PHE A 324 5.78 11.94 8.91
CA PHE A 324 4.49 11.93 9.60
C PHE A 324 4.71 11.77 11.11
N GLU A 325 4.07 12.63 11.90
CA GLU A 325 4.35 12.76 13.33
C GLU A 325 5.85 13.03 13.54
N ASP A 326 6.43 12.47 14.58
CA ASP A 326 7.87 12.57 14.89
C ASP A 326 8.67 11.34 14.41
N TYR A 327 8.05 10.47 13.56
CA TYR A 327 8.69 9.24 13.10
C TYR A 327 9.34 9.42 11.73
N HIS A 328 10.57 8.91 11.61
CA HIS A 328 11.34 8.99 10.39
C HIS A 328 10.84 7.99 9.35
N GLY A 329 10.54 8.47 8.16
CA GLY A 329 10.11 7.66 7.02
C GLY A 329 8.76 6.98 7.17
N CYS A 330 7.99 7.29 8.22
CA CYS A 330 6.62 6.81 8.37
C CYS A 330 5.75 7.36 7.24
N GLY A 331 5.13 6.47 6.45
CA GLY A 331 4.38 6.88 5.25
C GLY A 331 5.25 7.30 4.06
N SER A 332 6.54 7.05 4.08
CA SER A 332 7.50 7.46 3.06
C SER A 332 8.36 6.28 2.61
N TRP A 333 7.82 5.44 1.73
CA TRP A 333 8.52 4.25 1.21
C TRP A 333 9.14 4.47 -0.16
N ILE A 334 8.66 5.47 -0.88
CA ILE A 334 9.14 5.87 -2.20
C ILE A 334 9.52 7.33 -2.12
N TYR A 335 10.70 7.68 -2.60
CA TYR A 335 11.17 9.04 -2.73
C TYR A 335 11.13 9.49 -4.18
N CYS A 336 11.19 10.80 -4.40
CA CYS A 336 11.30 11.39 -5.73
C CYS A 336 12.74 11.76 -6.00
N GLY A 337 13.34 11.08 -6.96
CA GLY A 337 14.68 11.37 -7.45
C GLY A 337 14.70 12.53 -8.45
N PRO A 338 15.88 12.83 -8.99
CA PRO A 338 16.03 13.79 -10.09
C PRO A 338 15.08 13.45 -11.24
N ASP A 339 14.62 14.45 -11.97
CA ASP A 339 13.71 14.31 -13.11
C ASP A 339 12.36 13.67 -12.79
N GLY A 340 11.99 13.63 -11.50
CA GLY A 340 10.69 13.11 -11.07
C GLY A 340 10.54 11.60 -11.08
N VAL A 341 11.65 10.85 -11.22
CA VAL A 341 11.63 9.39 -11.19
C VAL A 341 11.49 8.84 -9.77
N PRO A 342 10.79 7.70 -9.59
CA PRO A 342 10.66 7.09 -8.26
C PRO A 342 11.98 6.46 -7.80
N VAL A 343 12.28 6.64 -6.52
CA VAL A 343 13.42 6.01 -5.83
C VAL A 343 12.88 5.18 -4.67
N GLY A 344 13.12 3.88 -4.70
CA GLY A 344 12.68 2.95 -3.65
C GLY A 344 13.55 3.03 -2.41
N THR A 345 12.98 2.59 -1.31
CA THR A 345 13.67 2.40 -0.03
C THR A 345 13.82 0.92 0.29
N ILE A 346 14.74 0.59 1.20
CA ILE A 346 14.87 -0.78 1.69
C ILE A 346 13.59 -1.31 2.36
N ARG A 347 12.73 -0.44 2.89
CA ARG A 347 11.42 -0.81 3.43
C ARG A 347 10.48 -1.29 2.32
N LEU A 348 10.46 -0.58 1.19
CA LEU A 348 9.67 -0.96 0.02
C LEU A 348 10.12 -2.31 -0.55
N GLU A 349 11.44 -2.54 -0.64
CA GLU A 349 11.98 -3.82 -1.06
C GLU A 349 11.57 -4.95 -0.10
N ASN A 350 11.70 -4.75 1.20
CA ASN A 350 11.28 -5.73 2.21
C ASN A 350 9.76 -5.96 2.23
N TYR A 351 8.95 -4.94 1.90
CA TYR A 351 7.51 -5.09 1.71
C TYR A 351 7.21 -6.10 0.59
N ARG A 352 7.82 -5.92 -0.58
CA ARG A 352 7.67 -6.85 -1.70
C ARG A 352 8.15 -8.24 -1.33
N ASP A 353 9.36 -8.36 -0.77
CA ASP A 353 9.96 -9.64 -0.40
C ASP A 353 9.09 -10.40 0.61
N GLY A 354 8.44 -9.70 1.54
CA GLY A 354 7.48 -10.31 2.47
C GLY A 354 6.24 -10.86 1.76
N LEU A 355 5.70 -10.14 0.78
CA LEU A 355 4.59 -10.63 -0.03
C LEU A 355 4.99 -11.79 -0.95
N GLU A 356 6.22 -11.81 -1.44
CA GLU A 356 6.76 -12.96 -2.17
C GLU A 356 6.94 -14.17 -1.26
N ASP A 357 7.46 -14.01 -0.03
CA ASP A 357 7.51 -15.07 0.98
C ASP A 357 6.11 -15.66 1.24
N LEU A 358 5.09 -14.80 1.36
CA LEU A 358 3.70 -15.23 1.52
C LEU A 358 3.18 -15.98 0.29
N ALA A 359 3.57 -15.55 -0.93
CA ALA A 359 3.22 -16.24 -2.16
C ALA A 359 3.87 -17.64 -2.23
N TYR A 360 5.13 -17.77 -1.82
CA TYR A 360 5.81 -19.08 -1.68
C TYR A 360 5.07 -19.98 -0.68
N ALA A 361 4.70 -19.45 0.48
CA ALA A 361 3.96 -20.20 1.51
C ALA A 361 2.62 -20.70 0.96
N LYS A 362 1.89 -19.88 0.22
CA LYS A 362 0.63 -20.24 -0.42
C LYS A 362 0.82 -21.36 -1.47
N ILE A 363 1.77 -21.21 -2.38
CA ILE A 363 2.09 -22.23 -3.40
C ILE A 363 2.49 -23.56 -2.74
N LEU A 364 3.32 -23.51 -1.68
CA LEU A 364 3.71 -24.70 -0.94
C LEU A 364 2.49 -25.42 -0.34
N THR A 365 1.58 -24.66 0.29
CA THR A 365 0.35 -25.21 0.87
C THR A 365 -0.58 -25.81 -0.19
N GLU A 366 -0.75 -25.14 -1.33
CA GLU A 366 -1.54 -25.63 -2.47
C GLU A 366 -0.97 -26.94 -3.06
N LYS A 367 0.34 -27.12 -2.99
CA LYS A 367 1.02 -28.37 -3.39
C LYS A 367 1.04 -29.43 -2.27
N GLY A 368 0.34 -29.23 -1.15
CA GLY A 368 0.24 -30.15 -0.03
C GLY A 368 1.41 -30.10 0.94
N GLY A 369 2.30 -29.13 0.80
CA GLY A 369 3.38 -28.89 1.76
C GLY A 369 2.90 -28.19 3.04
N LYS A 370 3.73 -28.17 4.06
CA LYS A 370 3.46 -27.51 5.33
C LYS A 370 4.36 -26.30 5.50
N VAL A 371 3.76 -25.18 5.87
CA VAL A 371 4.47 -23.98 6.28
C VAL A 371 4.60 -23.99 7.80
N ASP A 372 5.83 -23.87 8.30
CA ASP A 372 6.11 -23.75 9.72
C ASP A 372 6.57 -22.32 10.04
N VAL A 373 5.74 -21.59 10.76
CA VAL A 373 6.03 -20.22 11.18
C VAL A 373 6.41 -20.23 12.66
N PRO A 374 7.56 -19.65 13.05
CA PRO A 374 7.99 -19.60 14.45
C PRO A 374 6.91 -19.02 15.37
N LYS A 375 6.82 -19.54 16.59
CA LYS A 375 5.79 -19.13 17.56
C LYS A 375 5.98 -17.68 18.02
N ASP A 376 7.19 -17.22 18.07
CA ASP A 376 7.63 -15.91 18.57
C ASP A 376 7.71 -14.83 17.49
N VAL A 377 7.29 -15.12 16.24
CA VAL A 377 7.36 -14.15 15.12
C VAL A 377 6.53 -12.88 15.36
N MET A 378 5.63 -12.89 16.34
CA MET A 378 4.78 -11.75 16.67
C MET A 378 5.38 -10.81 17.73
N LYS A 379 6.56 -11.12 18.26
CA LYS A 379 7.18 -10.35 19.36
C LYS A 379 8.60 -9.93 19.02
#